data_6007c6120e293d25583400a486b62b0b
#
_entry.id   6007c6120e293d25583400a486b62b0b
#
_cell.length_a   1.000
_cell.length_b   1.000
_cell.length_c   1.000
_cell.angle_alpha   90.00
_cell.angle_beta   90.00
_cell.angle_gamma   90.00
#
_symmetry.space_group_name_H-M   'P 1'
#
loop_
_entity.id
_entity.type
_entity.pdbx_description
1 polymer ?
#
loop_
_entity_poly.entity_id
_entity_poly.type
_entity_poly.pdbx_seq_one_letter_code
_entity_poly.pdbx_strand_id
1 'polypeptide(L)'
;MPFKRITDKQLGELLVEKGLISKEQLGCALSVQKEKGGLVGEILVALGYLKEPDIKWALTVQKSLDKKGTHKLIGELLVEKGLISKEQLDQALSIQKEKGGLIGEILVALGYVEETDIALALTSQYGFPYLPLDNYEIDPEIIRIIPERIVNQYLLIPIDKFGNNLSIAMSNPLNNEAIEEVESVAGCNVQIFVSTSTDVRKAIDKYYKGIES
;
A
#
# COMPACT_ATOMS: atom_id res chain seq x y z
N MET A 1 -4.84 21.67 23.34
CA MET A 1 -4.23 20.45 23.91
C MET A 1 -2.96 20.14 23.11
N PRO A 2 -1.81 19.98 23.75
CA PRO A 2 -0.58 19.73 23.01
C PRO A 2 -0.65 18.36 22.35
N PHE A 3 -0.38 18.32 21.05
CA PHE A 3 -0.18 17.08 20.29
C PHE A 3 0.93 16.27 20.97
N LYS A 4 0.57 15.06 21.46
CA LYS A 4 1.54 14.13 21.99
C LYS A 4 2.48 13.75 20.83
N ARG A 5 3.72 14.23 20.84
CA ARG A 5 4.73 13.85 19.86
C ARG A 5 4.92 12.34 19.92
N ILE A 6 4.67 11.68 18.82
CA ILE A 6 5.02 10.29 18.61
C ILE A 6 6.52 10.16 18.87
N THR A 7 6.92 9.25 19.73
CA THR A 7 8.33 9.09 20.07
C THR A 7 9.05 8.40 18.91
N ASP A 8 10.22 8.92 18.53
CA ASP A 8 11.11 8.34 17.50
C ASP A 8 11.39 6.83 17.74
N LYS A 9 11.28 6.39 18.98
CA LYS A 9 11.41 5.00 19.39
C LYS A 9 10.33 4.10 18.79
N GLN A 10 9.07 4.57 18.74
CA GLN A 10 7.96 3.79 18.17
C GLN A 10 8.08 3.63 16.65
N LEU A 11 8.53 4.67 15.95
CA LEU A 11 8.80 4.59 14.51
C LEU A 11 9.93 3.59 14.22
N GLY A 12 11.03 3.67 14.96
CA GLY A 12 12.17 2.77 14.79
C GLY A 12 11.81 1.31 15.03
N GLU A 13 11.03 1.02 16.08
CA GLU A 13 10.56 -0.33 16.40
C GLU A 13 9.65 -0.88 15.29
N LEU A 14 8.75 -0.06 14.73
CA LEU A 14 7.90 -0.42 13.61
C LEU A 14 8.72 -0.78 12.36
N LEU A 15 9.72 0.03 12.02
CA LEU A 15 10.59 -0.20 10.87
C LEU A 15 11.37 -1.52 10.98
N VAL A 16 11.83 -1.87 12.19
CA VAL A 16 12.49 -3.16 12.46
C VAL A 16 11.49 -4.31 12.37
N GLU A 17 10.30 -4.17 12.94
CA GLU A 17 9.24 -5.20 12.89
C GLU A 17 8.82 -5.54 11.47
N LYS A 18 8.79 -4.52 10.59
CA LYS A 18 8.48 -4.68 9.18
C LYS A 18 9.68 -5.10 8.31
N GLY A 19 10.85 -5.30 8.91
CA GLY A 19 12.04 -5.74 8.20
C GLY A 19 12.67 -4.68 7.29
N LEU A 20 12.24 -3.42 7.40
CA LEU A 20 12.75 -2.32 6.58
C LEU A 20 14.16 -1.88 7.01
N ILE A 21 14.51 -2.09 8.29
CA ILE A 21 15.85 -1.89 8.84
C ILE A 21 16.18 -2.99 9.83
N SER A 22 17.47 -3.22 10.07
CA SER A 22 17.92 -4.10 11.15
C SER A 22 17.96 -3.36 12.51
N LYS A 23 18.01 -4.14 13.59
CA LYS A 23 18.18 -3.56 14.95
C LYS A 23 19.49 -2.78 15.08
N GLU A 24 20.54 -3.23 14.42
CA GLU A 24 21.83 -2.59 14.38
C GLU A 24 21.76 -1.24 13.66
N GLN A 25 21.06 -1.18 12.53
CA GLN A 25 20.83 0.07 11.77
C GLN A 25 20.02 1.07 12.59
N LEU A 26 18.99 0.61 13.30
CA LEU A 26 18.24 1.46 14.23
C LEU A 26 19.14 1.98 15.36
N GLY A 27 19.96 1.10 15.95
CA GLY A 27 20.92 1.47 17.00
C GLY A 27 21.90 2.55 16.54
N CYS A 28 22.42 2.43 15.31
CA CYS A 28 23.30 3.43 14.70
C CYS A 28 22.58 4.78 14.55
N ALA A 29 21.35 4.79 14.00
CA ALA A 29 20.57 6.02 13.82
C ALA A 29 20.24 6.72 15.16
N LEU A 30 19.88 5.93 16.19
CA LEU A 30 19.62 6.47 17.54
C LEU A 30 20.87 7.06 18.20
N SER A 31 22.05 6.49 17.94
CA SER A 31 23.33 7.04 18.41
C SER A 31 23.63 8.40 17.77
N VAL A 32 23.42 8.50 16.45
CA VAL A 32 23.57 9.76 15.71
C VAL A 32 22.56 10.80 16.20
N GLN A 33 21.31 10.38 16.44
CA GLN A 33 20.29 11.26 17.00
C GLN A 33 20.69 11.83 18.37
N LYS A 34 21.26 11.00 19.23
CA LYS A 34 21.69 11.42 20.57
C LYS A 34 22.81 12.45 20.52
N GLU A 35 23.70 12.36 19.53
CA GLU A 35 24.83 13.26 19.34
C GLU A 35 24.48 14.57 18.64
N LYS A 36 23.70 14.48 17.57
CA LYS A 36 23.43 15.59 16.64
C LYS A 36 22.00 16.13 16.70
N GLY A 37 21.10 15.43 17.40
CA GLY A 37 19.67 15.74 17.36
C GLY A 37 19.03 15.33 16.02
N GLY A 38 17.79 15.75 15.80
CA GLY A 38 17.03 15.49 14.57
C GLY A 38 16.04 14.33 14.70
N LEU A 39 15.33 14.05 13.62
CA LEU A 39 14.35 12.96 13.57
C LEU A 39 15.00 11.66 13.11
N VAL A 40 14.73 10.55 13.81
CA VAL A 40 15.29 9.22 13.48
C VAL A 40 15.04 8.84 12.03
N GLY A 41 13.84 9.15 11.49
CA GLY A 41 13.53 8.92 10.10
C GLY A 41 14.47 9.62 9.12
N GLU A 42 14.72 10.93 9.32
CA GLU A 42 15.63 11.70 8.49
C GLU A 42 17.07 11.19 8.58
N ILE A 43 17.48 10.77 9.77
CA ILE A 43 18.82 10.19 10.00
C ILE A 43 18.96 8.85 9.28
N LEU A 44 17.92 7.99 9.29
CA LEU A 44 17.93 6.70 8.59
C LEU A 44 18.06 6.89 7.07
N VAL A 45 17.40 7.92 6.51
CA VAL A 45 17.58 8.29 5.10
C VAL A 45 18.97 8.81 4.82
N ALA A 46 19.47 9.73 5.66
CA ALA A 46 20.81 10.30 5.50
C ALA A 46 21.93 9.25 5.59
N LEU A 47 21.72 8.19 6.39
CA LEU A 47 22.62 7.04 6.50
C LEU A 47 22.44 6.03 5.34
N GLY A 48 21.46 6.23 4.44
CA GLY A 48 21.18 5.34 3.34
C GLY A 48 20.53 4.01 3.74
N TYR A 49 20.00 3.91 4.96
CA TYR A 49 19.31 2.71 5.44
C TYR A 49 17.85 2.62 5.02
N LEU A 50 17.25 3.77 4.68
CA LEU A 50 15.88 3.91 4.18
C LEU A 50 15.83 4.92 3.04
N LYS A 51 14.81 4.76 2.20
CA LYS A 51 14.43 5.78 1.21
C LYS A 51 13.31 6.67 1.78
N GLU A 52 13.18 7.90 1.26
CA GLU A 52 12.09 8.80 1.68
C GLU A 52 10.67 8.20 1.58
N PRO A 53 10.33 7.39 0.52
CA PRO A 53 9.05 6.73 0.44
C PRO A 53 8.78 5.79 1.60
N ASP A 54 9.78 5.03 2.08
CA ASP A 54 9.66 4.08 3.19
C ASP A 54 9.28 4.79 4.48
N ILE A 55 9.86 5.98 4.71
CA ILE A 55 9.51 6.80 5.87
C ILE A 55 8.11 7.39 5.74
N LYS A 56 7.74 7.90 4.57
CA LYS A 56 6.37 8.40 4.34
C LYS A 56 5.34 7.30 4.60
N TRP A 57 5.61 6.09 4.10
CA TRP A 57 4.79 4.93 4.36
C TRP A 57 4.75 4.59 5.87
N ALA A 58 5.90 4.47 6.53
CA ALA A 58 5.98 4.14 7.95
C ALA A 58 5.28 5.18 8.84
N LEU A 59 5.40 6.47 8.53
CA LEU A 59 4.70 7.54 9.22
C LEU A 59 3.18 7.50 8.98
N THR A 60 2.75 7.08 7.81
CA THR A 60 1.32 6.90 7.50
C THR A 60 0.75 5.72 8.28
N VAL A 61 1.46 4.59 8.30
CA VAL A 61 1.11 3.42 9.12
C VAL A 61 1.11 3.78 10.60
N GLN A 62 2.11 4.50 11.08
CA GLN A 62 2.21 4.93 12.48
C GLN A 62 1.08 5.89 12.87
N LYS A 63 0.68 6.82 12.02
CA LYS A 63 -0.49 7.69 12.25
C LYS A 63 -1.79 6.91 12.37
N SER A 64 -1.89 5.78 11.66
CA SER A 64 -3.02 4.86 11.76
C SER A 64 -3.01 4.07 13.08
N LEU A 65 -1.81 3.74 13.61
CA LEU A 65 -1.60 3.07 14.90
C LEU A 65 -1.90 3.98 16.11
N ASP A 66 -1.61 5.29 16.01
CA ASP A 66 -1.70 6.21 17.15
C ASP A 66 -3.13 6.51 17.63
N LYS A 67 -4.15 6.22 16.83
CA LYS A 67 -5.54 6.46 17.27
C LYS A 67 -6.07 5.41 18.23
N LYS A 68 -5.48 4.22 18.42
CA LYS A 68 -5.83 3.23 19.48
C LYS A 68 -4.95 1.96 19.53
N GLY A 69 -3.70 1.97 19.08
CA GLY A 69 -2.83 0.78 19.24
C GLY A 69 -3.26 -0.45 18.43
N THR A 70 -4.17 -0.29 17.48
CA THR A 70 -4.65 -1.34 16.59
C THR A 70 -4.76 -0.79 15.17
N HIS A 71 -4.11 -1.46 14.23
CA HIS A 71 -4.52 -1.34 12.83
C HIS A 71 -6.01 -1.67 12.78
N LYS A 72 -6.86 -0.66 12.55
CA LYS A 72 -8.23 -0.98 12.18
C LYS A 72 -8.16 -1.77 10.88
N LEU A 73 -8.61 -3.00 10.94
CA LEU A 73 -8.77 -3.80 9.73
C LEU A 73 -9.76 -3.08 8.81
N ILE A 74 -9.57 -3.20 7.50
CA ILE A 74 -10.44 -2.54 6.51
C ILE A 74 -11.94 -2.78 6.82
N GLY A 75 -12.31 -3.98 7.30
CA GLY A 75 -13.68 -4.30 7.69
C GLY A 75 -14.19 -3.44 8.85
N GLU A 76 -13.38 -3.19 9.87
CA GLU A 76 -13.74 -2.33 11.01
C GLU A 76 -13.93 -0.86 10.56
N LEU A 77 -13.11 -0.41 9.61
CA LEU A 77 -13.25 0.92 9.02
C LEU A 77 -14.57 1.06 8.25
N LEU A 78 -14.97 0.03 7.51
CA LEU A 78 -16.23 0.02 6.77
C LEU A 78 -17.43 0.05 7.71
N VAL A 79 -17.37 -0.67 8.85
CA VAL A 79 -18.41 -0.58 9.90
C VAL A 79 -18.47 0.81 10.52
N GLU A 80 -17.32 1.41 10.85
CA GLU A 80 -17.27 2.76 11.43
C GLU A 80 -17.83 3.83 10.46
N LYS A 81 -17.58 3.65 9.17
CA LYS A 81 -18.16 4.52 8.12
C LYS A 81 -19.65 4.23 7.85
N GLY A 82 -20.23 3.21 8.48
CA GLY A 82 -21.63 2.80 8.27
C GLY A 82 -21.90 2.16 6.91
N LEU A 83 -20.87 1.71 6.20
CA LEU A 83 -21.01 1.07 4.90
C LEU A 83 -21.45 -0.40 5.02
N ILE A 84 -21.08 -1.06 6.14
CA ILE A 84 -21.54 -2.41 6.47
C ILE A 84 -21.94 -2.49 7.96
N SER A 85 -22.77 -3.46 8.31
CA SER A 85 -23.05 -3.78 9.71
C SER A 85 -21.97 -4.69 10.30
N LYS A 86 -21.93 -4.80 11.64
CA LYS A 86 -21.02 -5.71 12.33
C LYS A 86 -21.32 -7.17 11.97
N GLU A 87 -22.58 -7.52 11.83
CA GLU A 87 -23.03 -8.87 11.46
C GLU A 87 -22.57 -9.24 10.04
N GLN A 88 -22.60 -8.28 9.11
CA GLN A 88 -22.08 -8.46 7.74
C GLN A 88 -20.57 -8.68 7.76
N LEU A 89 -19.83 -7.93 8.59
CA LEU A 89 -18.41 -8.15 8.77
C LEU A 89 -18.11 -9.52 9.36
N ASP A 90 -18.82 -9.94 10.41
CA ASP A 90 -18.61 -11.24 11.05
C ASP A 90 -18.88 -12.40 10.09
N GLN A 91 -19.89 -12.27 9.22
CA GLN A 91 -20.16 -13.23 8.14
C GLN A 91 -19.02 -13.31 7.14
N ALA A 92 -18.51 -12.16 6.68
CA ALA A 92 -17.40 -12.12 5.73
C ALA A 92 -16.11 -12.70 6.34
N LEU A 93 -15.82 -12.41 7.61
CA LEU A 93 -14.68 -12.98 8.34
C LEU A 93 -14.79 -14.51 8.50
N SER A 94 -16.00 -15.04 8.69
CA SER A 94 -16.21 -16.49 8.73
C SER A 94 -15.88 -17.14 7.39
N ILE A 95 -16.32 -16.54 6.28
CA ILE A 95 -15.98 -17.02 4.93
C ILE A 95 -14.47 -16.92 4.68
N GLN A 96 -13.84 -15.82 5.10
CA GLN A 96 -12.40 -15.65 4.96
C GLN A 96 -11.63 -16.75 5.71
N LYS A 97 -12.08 -17.11 6.90
CA LYS A 97 -11.47 -18.18 7.71
C LYS A 97 -11.58 -19.55 7.04
N GLU A 98 -12.67 -19.81 6.35
CA GLU A 98 -12.92 -21.10 5.67
C GLU A 98 -12.23 -21.20 4.31
N LYS A 99 -12.27 -20.13 3.51
CA LYS A 99 -11.87 -20.15 2.10
C LYS A 99 -10.60 -19.34 1.80
N GLY A 100 -10.12 -18.55 2.76
CA GLY A 100 -9.05 -17.58 2.51
C GLY A 100 -9.53 -16.37 1.71
N GLY A 101 -8.59 -15.60 1.17
CA GLY A 101 -8.85 -14.44 0.33
C GLY A 101 -8.88 -13.11 1.07
N LEU A 102 -9.07 -12.02 0.33
CA LEU A 102 -9.12 -10.67 0.88
C LEU A 102 -10.54 -10.35 1.37
N ILE A 103 -10.64 -9.80 2.59
CA ILE A 103 -11.93 -9.46 3.20
C ILE A 103 -12.74 -8.48 2.34
N GLY A 104 -12.06 -7.53 1.66
CA GLY A 104 -12.69 -6.58 0.75
C GLY A 104 -13.37 -7.28 -0.44
N GLU A 105 -12.70 -8.24 -1.07
CA GLU A 105 -13.25 -9.02 -2.19
C GLU A 105 -14.47 -9.87 -1.75
N ILE A 106 -14.39 -10.43 -0.53
CA ILE A 106 -15.51 -11.22 0.02
C ILE A 106 -16.73 -10.32 0.28
N LEU A 107 -16.51 -9.13 0.86
CA LEU A 107 -17.60 -8.17 1.11
C LEU A 107 -18.28 -7.70 -0.18
N VAL A 108 -17.47 -7.46 -1.23
CA VAL A 108 -18.00 -7.14 -2.58
C VAL A 108 -18.76 -8.31 -3.18
N ALA A 109 -18.22 -9.54 -3.10
CA ALA A 109 -18.86 -10.74 -3.59
C ALA A 109 -20.21 -11.06 -2.89
N LEU A 110 -20.34 -10.67 -1.62
CA LEU A 110 -21.58 -10.75 -0.86
C LEU A 110 -22.57 -9.61 -1.17
N GLY A 111 -22.16 -8.62 -1.99
CA GLY A 111 -22.96 -7.46 -2.33
C GLY A 111 -23.18 -6.48 -1.16
N TYR A 112 -22.31 -6.48 -0.17
CA TYR A 112 -22.41 -5.59 0.99
C TYR A 112 -21.81 -4.22 0.75
N VAL A 113 -20.81 -4.13 -0.13
CA VAL A 113 -20.14 -2.89 -0.56
C VAL A 113 -19.77 -2.98 -2.03
N GLU A 114 -19.49 -1.84 -2.64
CA GLU A 114 -18.90 -1.78 -3.97
C GLU A 114 -17.37 -1.79 -3.91
N GLU A 115 -16.70 -2.15 -5.00
CA GLU A 115 -15.23 -2.12 -5.07
C GLU A 115 -14.67 -0.71 -4.83
N THR A 116 -15.40 0.32 -5.26
CA THR A 116 -15.09 1.73 -5.03
C THR A 116 -15.07 2.09 -3.55
N ASP A 117 -15.98 1.52 -2.73
CA ASP A 117 -16.00 1.75 -1.29
C ASP A 117 -14.74 1.22 -0.62
N ILE A 118 -14.29 0.03 -1.06
CA ILE A 118 -13.03 -0.56 -0.59
C ILE A 118 -11.84 0.33 -0.99
N ALA A 119 -11.76 0.76 -2.25
CA ALA A 119 -10.69 1.62 -2.73
C ALA A 119 -10.63 2.95 -1.96
N LEU A 120 -11.77 3.61 -1.75
CA LEU A 120 -11.84 4.85 -0.98
C LEU A 120 -11.53 4.65 0.51
N ALA A 121 -11.89 3.50 1.08
CA ALA A 121 -11.53 3.17 2.45
C ALA A 121 -10.00 3.00 2.60
N LEU A 122 -9.35 2.30 1.67
CA LEU A 122 -7.89 2.16 1.62
C LEU A 122 -7.20 3.52 1.45
N THR A 123 -7.69 4.37 0.56
CA THR A 123 -7.22 5.75 0.40
C THR A 123 -7.29 6.54 1.70
N SER A 124 -8.44 6.49 2.37
CA SER A 124 -8.66 7.21 3.63
C SER A 124 -7.78 6.70 4.77
N GLN A 125 -7.53 5.40 4.82
CA GLN A 125 -6.78 4.76 5.90
C GLN A 125 -5.26 4.87 5.72
N TYR A 126 -4.78 4.65 4.49
CA TYR A 126 -3.35 4.51 4.20
C TYR A 126 -2.77 5.69 3.39
N GLY A 127 -3.62 6.60 2.91
CA GLY A 127 -3.19 7.79 2.18
C GLY A 127 -2.78 7.55 0.73
N PHE A 128 -2.99 6.35 0.19
CA PHE A 128 -2.76 6.10 -1.24
C PHE A 128 -3.81 6.83 -2.08
N PRO A 129 -3.44 7.55 -3.14
CA PRO A 129 -4.41 8.22 -3.99
C PRO A 129 -5.26 7.20 -4.77
N TYR A 130 -6.57 7.44 -4.86
CA TYR A 130 -7.47 6.66 -5.72
C TYR A 130 -7.37 7.14 -7.16
N LEU A 131 -7.26 6.20 -8.11
CA LEU A 131 -7.23 6.46 -9.54
C LEU A 131 -8.24 5.56 -10.26
N PRO A 132 -9.37 6.11 -10.76
CA PRO A 132 -10.24 5.39 -11.68
C PRO A 132 -9.54 5.22 -13.03
N LEU A 133 -9.55 4.00 -13.59
CA LEU A 133 -8.84 3.68 -14.83
C LEU A 133 -9.73 3.71 -16.08
N ASP A 134 -11.05 3.86 -15.93
CA ASP A 134 -12.01 3.76 -17.05
C ASP A 134 -11.66 4.65 -18.25
N ASN A 135 -11.16 5.86 -18.01
CA ASN A 135 -10.79 6.83 -19.06
C ASN A 135 -9.29 7.17 -19.04
N TYR A 136 -8.48 6.34 -18.37
CA TYR A 136 -7.05 6.58 -18.33
C TYR A 136 -6.37 5.95 -19.55
N GLU A 137 -5.61 6.75 -20.28
CA GLU A 137 -4.80 6.29 -21.41
C GLU A 137 -3.37 6.05 -20.94
N ILE A 138 -2.88 4.83 -21.19
CA ILE A 138 -1.53 4.41 -20.80
C ILE A 138 -0.69 4.29 -22.06
N ASP A 139 0.51 4.88 -22.01
CA ASP A 139 1.46 4.76 -23.10
C ASP A 139 1.92 3.29 -23.24
N PRO A 140 1.89 2.71 -24.48
CA PRO A 140 2.37 1.36 -24.72
C PRO A 140 3.81 1.08 -24.25
N GLU A 141 4.68 2.10 -24.22
CA GLU A 141 6.04 1.95 -23.70
C GLU A 141 6.05 1.71 -22.19
N ILE A 142 5.13 2.32 -21.44
CA ILE A 142 4.98 2.11 -20.00
C ILE A 142 4.49 0.69 -19.71
N ILE A 143 3.57 0.19 -20.51
CA ILE A 143 3.03 -1.17 -20.39
C ILE A 143 4.13 -2.23 -20.50
N ARG A 144 5.11 -2.03 -21.36
CA ARG A 144 6.21 -2.99 -21.57
C ARG A 144 7.21 -3.06 -20.41
N ILE A 145 7.18 -2.12 -19.48
CA ILE A 145 8.10 -2.10 -18.33
C ILE A 145 7.84 -3.31 -17.41
N ILE A 146 6.58 -3.70 -17.24
CA ILE A 146 6.19 -4.80 -16.35
C ILE A 146 5.66 -5.97 -17.19
N PRO A 147 6.24 -7.17 -17.06
CA PRO A 147 5.74 -8.36 -17.77
C PRO A 147 4.30 -8.71 -17.39
N GLU A 148 3.55 -9.24 -18.36
CA GLU A 148 2.14 -9.65 -18.20
C GLU A 148 1.94 -10.62 -17.03
N ARG A 149 2.89 -11.54 -16.80
CA ARG A 149 2.84 -12.47 -15.65
C ARG A 149 2.67 -11.73 -14.33
N ILE A 150 3.44 -10.66 -14.10
CA ILE A 150 3.43 -9.90 -12.85
C ILE A 150 2.13 -9.11 -12.70
N VAL A 151 1.66 -8.47 -13.76
CA VAL A 151 0.40 -7.70 -13.69
C VAL A 151 -0.80 -8.59 -13.42
N ASN A 152 -0.84 -9.79 -14.00
CA ASN A 152 -1.90 -10.76 -13.73
C ASN A 152 -1.79 -11.38 -12.33
N GLN A 153 -0.56 -11.69 -11.88
CA GLN A 153 -0.32 -12.31 -10.57
C GLN A 153 -0.77 -11.41 -9.42
N TYR A 154 -0.47 -10.12 -9.51
CA TYR A 154 -0.69 -9.17 -8.42
C TYR A 154 -1.85 -8.20 -8.65
N LEU A 155 -2.52 -8.33 -9.78
CA LEU A 155 -3.62 -7.46 -10.18
C LEU A 155 -3.24 -5.98 -10.06
N LEU A 156 -2.24 -5.60 -10.86
CA LEU A 156 -1.70 -4.25 -10.97
C LEU A 156 -1.43 -3.87 -12.43
N ILE A 157 -1.28 -2.58 -12.71
CA ILE A 157 -0.91 -2.11 -14.04
C ILE A 157 0.00 -0.89 -13.92
N PRO A 158 1.12 -0.81 -14.68
CA PRO A 158 1.90 0.42 -14.78
C PRO A 158 1.09 1.47 -15.54
N ILE A 159 1.13 2.72 -15.08
CA ILE A 159 0.31 3.81 -15.62
C ILE A 159 1.11 4.99 -16.15
N ASP A 160 2.27 5.27 -15.55
CA ASP A 160 3.13 6.38 -15.95
C ASP A 160 4.54 6.19 -15.39
N LYS A 161 5.55 6.82 -16.02
CA LYS A 161 6.92 6.83 -15.53
C LYS A 161 7.53 8.23 -15.64
N PHE A 162 7.96 8.76 -14.52
CA PHE A 162 8.65 10.03 -14.47
C PHE A 162 10.03 9.88 -13.79
N GLY A 163 11.09 10.07 -14.57
CA GLY A 163 12.45 9.85 -14.11
C GLY A 163 12.67 8.43 -13.57
N ASN A 164 13.03 8.31 -12.30
CA ASN A 164 13.25 7.01 -11.63
C ASN A 164 12.04 6.54 -10.82
N ASN A 165 10.84 7.03 -11.11
CA ASN A 165 9.61 6.62 -10.43
C ASN A 165 8.61 6.06 -11.45
N LEU A 166 8.18 4.82 -11.21
CA LEU A 166 7.10 4.16 -11.94
C LEU A 166 5.81 4.27 -11.12
N SER A 167 4.78 4.86 -11.71
CA SER A 167 3.44 4.87 -11.12
C SER A 167 2.71 3.59 -11.51
N ILE A 168 2.14 2.89 -10.53
CA ILE A 168 1.31 1.71 -10.76
C ILE A 168 -0.07 1.90 -10.11
N ALA A 169 -1.11 1.36 -10.75
CA ALA A 169 -2.43 1.21 -10.15
C ALA A 169 -2.65 -0.25 -9.74
N MET A 170 -3.14 -0.48 -8.53
CA MET A 170 -3.38 -1.82 -8.00
C MET A 170 -4.57 -1.85 -7.03
N SER A 171 -5.20 -3.03 -6.90
CA SER A 171 -6.33 -3.20 -6.00
C SER A 171 -5.92 -3.44 -4.55
N ASN A 172 -4.75 -4.01 -4.31
CA ASN A 172 -4.22 -4.28 -2.98
C ASN A 172 -2.88 -3.55 -2.74
N PRO A 173 -2.91 -2.27 -2.31
CA PRO A 173 -1.71 -1.47 -2.12
C PRO A 173 -0.84 -1.91 -0.93
N LEU A 174 -1.28 -2.91 -0.15
CA LEU A 174 -0.56 -3.45 1.00
C LEU A 174 0.24 -4.71 0.66
N ASN A 175 0.22 -5.15 -0.61
CA ASN A 175 1.01 -6.30 -1.06
C ASN A 175 2.46 -5.88 -1.31
N ASN A 176 3.29 -5.97 -0.25
CA ASN A 176 4.71 -5.60 -0.32
C ASN A 176 5.49 -6.50 -1.30
N GLU A 177 5.16 -7.78 -1.41
CA GLU A 177 5.79 -8.69 -2.36
C GLU A 177 5.62 -8.22 -3.81
N ALA A 178 4.40 -7.77 -4.15
CA ALA A 178 4.12 -7.21 -5.46
C ALA A 178 4.96 -5.94 -5.73
N ILE A 179 5.08 -5.06 -4.74
CA ILE A 179 5.82 -3.81 -4.85
C ILE A 179 7.31 -4.09 -5.06
N GLU A 180 7.89 -4.98 -4.25
CA GLU A 180 9.30 -5.36 -4.35
C GLU A 180 9.61 -6.03 -5.69
N GLU A 181 8.74 -6.92 -6.19
CA GLU A 181 8.92 -7.57 -7.49
C GLU A 181 8.85 -6.55 -8.64
N VAL A 182 7.90 -5.60 -8.58
CA VAL A 182 7.80 -4.53 -9.57
C VAL A 182 9.03 -3.62 -9.53
N GLU A 183 9.50 -3.20 -8.36
CA GLU A 183 10.72 -2.38 -8.22
C GLU A 183 11.95 -3.10 -8.77
N SER A 184 12.07 -4.41 -8.51
CA SER A 184 13.17 -5.25 -8.99
C SER A 184 13.19 -5.34 -10.53
N VAL A 185 12.03 -5.55 -11.14
CA VAL A 185 11.90 -5.70 -12.60
C VAL A 185 12.03 -4.36 -13.31
N ALA A 186 11.40 -3.31 -12.79
CA ALA A 186 11.43 -1.98 -13.39
C ALA A 186 12.76 -1.24 -13.16
N GLY A 187 13.55 -1.66 -12.16
CA GLY A 187 14.80 -1.01 -11.77
C GLY A 187 14.61 0.43 -11.26
N CYS A 188 13.44 0.78 -10.75
CA CYS A 188 13.08 2.11 -10.29
C CYS A 188 12.14 2.07 -9.09
N ASN A 189 11.92 3.22 -8.44
CA ASN A 189 10.98 3.32 -7.33
C ASN A 189 9.54 3.21 -7.83
N VAL A 190 8.65 2.68 -6.97
CA VAL A 190 7.23 2.54 -7.30
C VAL A 190 6.40 3.57 -6.53
N GLN A 191 5.51 4.25 -7.25
CA GLN A 191 4.46 5.09 -6.68
C GLN A 191 3.11 4.39 -6.86
N ILE A 192 2.39 4.16 -5.76
CA ILE A 192 1.17 3.36 -5.75
C ILE A 192 -0.07 4.25 -5.82
N PHE A 193 -0.98 3.87 -6.71
CA PHE A 193 -2.36 4.35 -6.77
C PHE A 193 -3.30 3.18 -6.51
N VAL A 194 -4.38 3.43 -5.76
CA VAL A 194 -5.43 2.43 -5.54
C VAL A 194 -6.44 2.52 -6.68
N SER A 195 -6.80 1.38 -7.24
CA SER A 195 -7.89 1.27 -8.19
C SER A 195 -8.79 0.07 -7.85
N THR A 196 -9.95 -0.03 -8.48
CA THR A 196 -10.82 -1.19 -8.30
C THR A 196 -10.25 -2.43 -8.98
N SER A 197 -10.54 -3.63 -8.45
CA SER A 197 -10.12 -4.88 -9.09
C SER A 197 -10.66 -5.00 -10.52
N THR A 198 -11.89 -4.57 -10.71
CA THR A 198 -12.54 -4.58 -12.04
C THR A 198 -11.86 -3.64 -13.03
N ASP A 199 -11.49 -2.41 -12.61
CA ASP A 199 -10.82 -1.46 -13.49
C ASP A 199 -9.41 -1.91 -13.86
N VAL A 200 -8.66 -2.45 -12.89
CA VAL A 200 -7.34 -3.01 -13.16
C VAL A 200 -7.42 -4.17 -14.16
N ARG A 201 -8.39 -5.10 -13.99
CA ARG A 201 -8.59 -6.22 -14.94
C ARG A 201 -8.92 -5.74 -16.33
N LYS A 202 -9.87 -4.78 -16.47
CA LYS A 202 -10.22 -4.19 -17.76
C LYS A 202 -9.00 -3.53 -18.43
N ALA A 203 -8.19 -2.81 -17.65
CA ALA A 203 -6.98 -2.18 -18.15
C ALA A 203 -5.93 -3.23 -18.59
N ILE A 204 -5.71 -4.30 -17.83
CA ILE A 204 -4.84 -5.41 -18.23
C ILE A 204 -5.35 -6.02 -19.54
N ASP A 205 -6.64 -6.33 -19.62
CA ASP A 205 -7.26 -6.88 -20.83
C ASP A 205 -7.11 -5.96 -22.04
N LYS A 206 -7.25 -4.65 -21.84
CA LYS A 206 -7.11 -3.66 -22.92
C LYS A 206 -5.68 -3.54 -23.45
N TYR A 207 -4.69 -3.54 -22.55
CA TYR A 207 -3.32 -3.17 -22.90
C TYR A 207 -2.38 -4.35 -23.09
N TYR A 208 -2.64 -5.51 -22.45
CA TYR A 208 -1.78 -6.69 -22.55
C TYR A 208 -2.33 -7.76 -23.53
N LYS A 209 -3.66 -7.84 -23.75
CA LYS A 209 -4.22 -8.72 -24.80
C LYS A 209 -3.91 -8.15 -26.16
N GLY A 210 -2.85 -8.66 -26.80
CA GLY A 210 -2.42 -8.27 -28.13
C GLY A 210 -0.96 -7.84 -28.23
N ILE A 211 -0.24 -7.78 -27.13
CA ILE A 211 1.21 -7.74 -27.13
C ILE A 211 1.68 -9.19 -27.26
N GLU A 212 1.70 -9.72 -28.50
CA GLU A 212 2.40 -10.97 -28.80
C GLU A 212 3.88 -10.80 -28.44
N SER A 213 4.39 -11.76 -27.69
CA SER A 213 5.76 -11.89 -27.18
C SER A 213 6.78 -11.95 -28.31
#